data_55eb091255b377022602559304a31908
#
_entry.id   55eb091255b377022602559304a31908
#
_cell.length_a   1.000
_cell.length_b   1.000
_cell.length_c   1.000
_cell.angle_alpha   90.00
_cell.angle_beta   90.00
_cell.angle_gamma   90.00
#
_symmetry.space_group_name_H-M   'P 1'
#
loop_
_entity.id
_entity.type
_entity.pdbx_description
1 polymer ?
#
loop_
_entity_poly.entity_id
_entity_poly.type
_entity_poly.pdbx_seq_one_letter_code
_entity_poly.pdbx_strand_id
1 'polypeptide(L)'
;MANPYFRQLPNFEYVSRDKNSKSISDYVAVKNLFKRGKLREDIFENLSYFEKYSIVGDDRPDNVAYKVYGDATLDWVILLSNNILNIQNEWPLPQNIFDSLMLEKYDTYENLYSGIHHYETEEVRNSRGEIVLNSGIKINTNWRESGNFISTRRERDIVSIVYRSDSNLIEISFLTPIDGISVQSEFTVSGVDNSIFNGNFVVNSINEDYSSGKVSTIKYEVNYSSSEDIIVELTGTEYVEFFPSGEDVSTNQYYYEYLDNSLGLVERIPANTFLTPITNYQYESELENEKRNIYILKSQYLNIVFNDMDEIMTYKKGSEQYVSETLKRADNIRLYQ
;
A
#
# COMPACT_ATOMS: atom_id res chain seq x y z
N MET A 1 28.78 34.82 1.46
CA MET A 1 29.79 33.97 0.75
C MET A 1 29.17 32.59 0.61
N ALA A 2 29.26 32.03 -0.59
CA ALA A 2 28.75 30.68 -0.84
C ALA A 2 29.43 29.65 0.09
N ASN A 3 28.66 28.89 0.82
CA ASN A 3 29.15 27.89 1.78
C ASN A 3 28.71 26.48 1.32
N PRO A 4 29.34 25.93 0.27
CA PRO A 4 29.01 24.59 -0.19
C PRO A 4 29.33 23.55 0.89
N TYR A 5 28.43 22.60 1.06
CA TYR A 5 28.51 21.58 2.11
C TYR A 5 29.88 20.90 2.24
N PHE A 6 30.44 20.39 1.15
CA PHE A 6 31.69 19.65 1.17
C PHE A 6 32.93 20.51 1.53
N ARG A 7 32.85 21.83 1.34
CA ARG A 7 33.92 22.74 1.79
C ARG A 7 33.94 22.89 3.30
N GLN A 8 32.81 22.78 3.97
CA GLN A 8 32.68 22.89 5.43
C GLN A 8 33.17 21.65 6.15
N LEU A 9 33.19 20.48 5.50
CA LEU A 9 33.72 19.27 6.11
C LEU A 9 35.15 19.44 6.55
N PRO A 10 35.50 19.06 7.81
CA PRO A 10 36.87 19.08 8.28
C PRO A 10 37.70 18.02 7.59
N ASN A 11 39.00 18.14 7.67
CA ASN A 11 39.94 17.20 7.10
C ASN A 11 40.28 16.09 8.10
N PHE A 12 40.65 14.96 7.53
CA PHE A 12 41.12 13.80 8.25
C PHE A 12 42.37 13.27 7.58
N GLU A 13 43.47 13.18 8.32
CA GLU A 13 44.70 12.59 7.82
C GLU A 13 44.70 11.10 8.13
N TYR A 14 44.93 10.28 7.12
CA TYR A 14 45.15 8.85 7.29
C TYR A 14 46.42 8.39 6.55
N VAL A 15 46.93 7.25 6.94
CA VAL A 15 48.15 6.67 6.32
C VAL A 15 47.78 6.20 4.91
N SER A 16 48.48 6.75 3.92
CA SER A 16 48.33 6.33 2.53
C SER A 16 48.84 4.90 2.35
N ARG A 17 48.02 4.08 1.73
CA ARG A 17 48.42 2.71 1.29
C ARG A 17 48.70 2.67 -0.21
N ASP A 18 49.00 3.80 -0.81
CA ASP A 18 49.38 3.84 -2.22
C ASP A 18 50.69 3.05 -2.40
N LYS A 19 50.75 2.23 -3.46
CA LYS A 19 51.95 1.42 -3.83
C LYS A 19 53.20 2.27 -4.08
N ASN A 20 52.98 3.56 -4.32
CA ASN A 20 54.08 4.52 -4.56
C ASN A 20 54.50 5.28 -3.29
N SER A 21 53.81 5.10 -2.15
CA SER A 21 54.25 5.73 -0.91
C SER A 21 55.49 5.08 -0.38
N LYS A 22 56.53 5.90 -0.17
CA LYS A 22 57.88 5.45 0.25
C LYS A 22 57.99 5.17 1.74
N SER A 23 56.96 5.53 2.54
CA SER A 23 56.95 5.40 3.99
C SER A 23 55.59 5.06 4.54
N ILE A 24 55.53 4.25 5.59
CA ILE A 24 54.34 3.94 6.36
C ILE A 24 53.80 5.18 7.11
N SER A 25 54.59 6.23 7.22
CA SER A 25 54.25 7.49 7.88
C SER A 25 53.74 8.57 6.92
N ASP A 26 53.51 8.26 5.64
CA ASP A 26 52.99 9.20 4.70
C ASP A 26 51.49 9.38 4.93
N TYR A 27 51.13 10.53 5.48
CA TYR A 27 49.73 10.90 5.73
C TYR A 27 49.17 11.67 4.56
N VAL A 28 47.94 11.32 4.19
CA VAL A 28 47.16 12.03 3.15
C VAL A 28 45.96 12.65 3.81
N ALA A 29 45.81 13.95 3.62
CA ALA A 29 44.65 14.69 4.11
C ALA A 29 43.46 14.55 3.14
N VAL A 30 42.34 14.08 3.63
CA VAL A 30 41.07 13.95 2.89
C VAL A 30 39.95 14.62 3.67
N LYS A 31 38.84 14.91 3.00
CA LYS A 31 37.63 15.37 3.67
C LYS A 31 37.04 14.24 4.51
N ASN A 32 36.64 14.58 5.75
CA ASN A 32 36.00 13.60 6.64
C ASN A 32 34.51 13.41 6.25
N LEU A 33 34.25 12.48 5.36
CA LEU A 33 32.91 12.13 4.90
C LEU A 33 32.06 11.39 5.96
N PHE A 34 32.67 10.95 7.07
CA PHE A 34 31.94 10.36 8.20
C PHE A 34 31.27 11.41 9.08
N LYS A 35 31.69 12.67 8.99
CA LYS A 35 30.97 13.78 9.62
C LYS A 35 29.83 14.27 8.77
N ARG A 36 28.64 14.33 9.36
CA ARG A 36 27.43 14.81 8.70
C ARG A 36 26.87 16.03 9.46
N GLY A 37 26.42 17.01 8.71
CA GLY A 37 25.60 18.10 9.25
C GLY A 37 24.23 17.59 9.68
N LYS A 38 23.68 18.19 10.71
CA LYS A 38 22.34 17.95 11.22
C LYS A 38 21.73 19.28 11.60
N LEU A 39 20.48 19.49 11.29
CA LEU A 39 19.73 20.57 11.90
C LEU A 39 19.52 20.26 13.38
N ARG A 40 19.56 21.30 14.19
CA ARG A 40 19.29 21.21 15.63
C ARG A 40 17.84 20.76 15.84
N GLU A 41 17.58 19.91 16.83
CA GLU A 41 16.27 19.27 17.04
C GLU A 41 15.14 20.29 17.27
N ASP A 42 15.41 21.34 18.03
CA ASP A 42 14.45 22.43 18.29
C ASP A 42 14.04 23.20 17.02
N ILE A 43 14.91 23.24 16.01
CA ILE A 43 14.59 23.81 14.68
C ILE A 43 13.82 22.79 13.86
N PHE A 44 14.31 21.54 13.81
CA PHE A 44 13.75 20.49 12.96
C PHE A 44 12.32 20.11 13.36
N GLU A 45 12.01 20.08 14.65
CA GLU A 45 10.69 19.71 15.17
C GLU A 45 9.65 20.83 15.09
N ASN A 46 10.07 22.07 14.84
CA ASN A 46 9.18 23.22 14.86
C ASN A 46 8.88 23.72 13.44
N LEU A 47 7.71 23.38 12.94
CA LEU A 47 7.24 23.76 11.61
C LEU A 47 7.19 25.28 11.36
N SER A 48 7.20 26.13 12.42
CA SER A 48 7.17 27.58 12.25
C SER A 48 8.43 28.15 11.58
N TYR A 49 9.54 27.42 11.63
CA TYR A 49 10.80 27.78 10.95
C TYR A 49 10.78 27.47 9.45
N PHE A 50 9.80 26.69 8.98
CA PHE A 50 9.74 26.21 7.60
C PHE A 50 8.56 26.81 6.83
N GLU A 51 8.65 26.72 5.54
CA GLU A 51 7.56 26.96 4.58
C GLU A 51 7.36 25.71 3.75
N LYS A 52 6.08 25.42 3.41
CA LYS A 52 5.76 24.34 2.45
C LYS A 52 6.12 24.81 1.06
N TYR A 53 6.80 23.97 0.32
CA TYR A 53 7.17 24.20 -1.07
C TYR A 53 6.85 22.97 -1.90
N SER A 54 6.29 23.18 -3.09
CA SER A 54 6.06 22.12 -4.05
C SER A 54 7.06 22.22 -5.20
N ILE A 55 7.84 21.17 -5.43
CA ILE A 55 8.84 21.11 -6.49
C ILE A 55 8.12 21.10 -7.83
N VAL A 56 8.47 22.02 -8.71
CA VAL A 56 7.85 22.20 -10.03
C VAL A 56 8.71 21.53 -11.10
N GLY A 57 8.10 20.67 -11.91
CA GLY A 57 8.79 20.00 -13.01
C GLY A 57 9.96 19.13 -12.54
N ASP A 58 11.09 19.25 -13.21
CA ASP A 58 12.31 18.46 -12.97
C ASP A 58 13.36 19.25 -12.18
N ASP A 59 12.94 20.16 -11.31
CA ASP A 59 13.85 20.98 -10.53
C ASP A 59 14.71 20.12 -9.60
N ARG A 60 16.02 20.32 -9.71
CA ARG A 60 17.00 19.69 -8.83
C ARG A 60 17.15 20.49 -7.55
N PRO A 61 17.73 19.93 -6.47
CA PRO A 61 17.92 20.63 -5.21
C PRO A 61 18.65 21.96 -5.34
N ASP A 62 19.66 22.04 -6.23
CA ASP A 62 20.42 23.25 -6.53
C ASP A 62 19.55 24.34 -7.21
N ASN A 63 18.65 23.94 -8.11
CA ASN A 63 17.71 24.86 -8.74
C ASN A 63 16.71 25.42 -7.75
N VAL A 64 16.18 24.57 -6.88
CA VAL A 64 15.26 24.99 -5.80
C VAL A 64 15.97 25.95 -4.85
N ALA A 65 17.21 25.63 -4.43
CA ALA A 65 18.01 26.50 -3.58
C ALA A 65 18.25 27.88 -4.21
N TYR A 66 18.55 27.92 -5.50
CA TYR A 66 18.71 29.17 -6.20
C TYR A 66 17.42 30.00 -6.25
N LYS A 67 16.27 29.33 -6.52
CA LYS A 67 14.97 30.02 -6.56
C LYS A 67 14.57 30.62 -5.21
N VAL A 68 14.87 29.91 -4.12
CA VAL A 68 14.42 30.30 -2.78
C VAL A 68 15.42 31.21 -2.06
N TYR A 69 16.71 30.87 -2.11
CA TYR A 69 17.76 31.52 -1.37
C TYR A 69 18.65 32.45 -2.22
N GLY A 70 18.52 32.39 -3.54
CA GLY A 70 19.40 33.09 -4.47
C GLY A 70 20.80 32.49 -4.60
N ASP A 71 21.06 31.33 -4.02
CA ASP A 71 22.35 30.64 -4.03
C ASP A 71 22.17 29.14 -4.19
N ALA A 72 22.59 28.59 -5.33
CA ALA A 72 22.50 27.16 -5.66
C ALA A 72 23.35 26.27 -4.73
N THR A 73 24.37 26.84 -4.06
CA THR A 73 25.24 26.08 -3.17
C THR A 73 24.62 25.77 -1.80
N LEU A 74 23.39 26.25 -1.56
CA LEU A 74 22.59 25.97 -0.37
C LEU A 74 21.63 24.79 -0.53
N ASP A 75 21.81 23.99 -1.58
CA ASP A 75 21.07 22.74 -1.83
C ASP A 75 21.06 21.80 -0.62
N TRP A 76 22.18 21.73 0.10
CA TRP A 76 22.31 20.93 1.31
C TRP A 76 21.38 21.38 2.46
N VAL A 77 21.01 22.65 2.54
CA VAL A 77 20.05 23.14 3.54
C VAL A 77 18.68 22.53 3.25
N ILE A 78 18.26 22.49 1.98
CA ILE A 78 17.01 21.86 1.56
C ILE A 78 17.00 20.37 1.87
N LEU A 79 18.10 19.67 1.55
CA LEU A 79 18.23 18.24 1.80
C LEU A 79 18.18 17.92 3.31
N LEU A 80 18.88 18.72 4.13
CA LEU A 80 18.85 18.57 5.59
C LEU A 80 17.46 18.89 6.18
N SER A 81 16.77 19.90 5.66
CA SER A 81 15.44 20.31 6.14
C SER A 81 14.40 19.21 5.96
N ASN A 82 14.58 18.33 4.97
CA ASN A 82 13.70 17.22 4.66
C ASN A 82 14.29 15.84 5.04
N ASN A 83 15.45 15.84 5.72
CA ASN A 83 16.19 14.62 6.07
C ASN A 83 16.48 13.70 4.88
N ILE A 84 16.65 14.25 3.68
CA ILE A 84 16.96 13.52 2.46
C ILE A 84 18.43 13.07 2.51
N LEU A 85 18.64 11.77 2.47
CA LEU A 85 19.96 11.12 2.49
C LEU A 85 20.38 10.64 1.13
N ASN A 86 19.43 10.11 0.39
CA ASN A 86 19.65 9.56 -0.95
C ASN A 86 18.77 10.31 -1.96
N ILE A 87 19.40 11.27 -2.64
CA ILE A 87 18.70 12.09 -3.64
C ILE A 87 18.08 11.23 -4.75
N GLN A 88 18.70 10.10 -5.12
CA GLN A 88 18.18 9.25 -6.20
C GLN A 88 16.84 8.61 -5.87
N ASN A 89 16.57 8.31 -4.60
CA ASN A 89 15.37 7.61 -4.17
C ASN A 89 14.34 8.53 -3.50
N GLU A 90 14.83 9.62 -2.86
CA GLU A 90 14.01 10.47 -2.00
C GLU A 90 13.66 11.82 -2.63
N TRP A 91 14.29 12.18 -3.75
CA TRP A 91 13.96 13.35 -4.56
C TRP A 91 13.08 12.94 -5.74
N PRO A 92 12.09 13.77 -6.16
CA PRO A 92 11.24 13.43 -7.29
C PRO A 92 12.04 13.27 -8.58
N LEU A 93 11.71 12.21 -9.30
CA LEU A 93 12.36 11.88 -10.57
C LEU A 93 11.78 12.69 -11.73
N PRO A 94 12.58 12.97 -12.77
CA PRO A 94 12.05 13.42 -14.06
C PRO A 94 11.07 12.40 -14.63
N GLN A 95 9.98 12.86 -15.24
CA GLN A 95 8.91 12.01 -15.74
C GLN A 95 9.38 10.86 -16.64
N ASN A 96 10.29 11.16 -17.56
CA ASN A 96 10.83 10.16 -18.49
C ASN A 96 11.63 9.06 -17.78
N ILE A 97 12.33 9.38 -16.69
CA ILE A 97 13.09 8.43 -15.89
C ILE A 97 12.11 7.61 -15.05
N PHE A 98 11.12 8.26 -14.43
CA PHE A 98 10.08 7.60 -13.67
C PHE A 98 9.34 6.55 -14.53
N ASP A 99 8.87 6.94 -15.73
CA ASP A 99 8.14 6.02 -16.62
C ASP A 99 9.00 4.82 -17.03
N SER A 100 10.29 5.04 -17.29
CA SER A 100 11.22 3.97 -17.64
C SER A 100 11.46 2.99 -16.49
N LEU A 101 11.63 3.52 -15.26
CA LEU A 101 11.81 2.69 -14.06
C LEU A 101 10.54 1.91 -13.70
N MET A 102 9.36 2.52 -13.88
CA MET A 102 8.10 1.85 -13.63
C MET A 102 7.86 0.71 -14.63
N LEU A 103 8.20 0.93 -15.90
CA LEU A 103 8.11 -0.14 -16.89
C LEU A 103 9.08 -1.29 -16.59
N GLU A 104 10.30 -1.00 -16.12
CA GLU A 104 11.25 -2.01 -15.67
C GLU A 104 10.74 -2.79 -14.44
N LYS A 105 10.07 -2.09 -13.51
CA LYS A 105 9.54 -2.69 -12.28
C LYS A 105 8.35 -3.64 -12.53
N TYR A 106 7.48 -3.30 -13.48
CA TYR A 106 6.23 -4.01 -13.74
C TYR A 106 6.25 -4.86 -15.03
N ASP A 107 7.37 -4.89 -15.74
CA ASP A 107 7.67 -5.66 -16.95
C ASP A 107 6.82 -5.29 -18.18
N THR A 108 5.54 -5.01 -18.02
CA THR A 108 4.61 -4.73 -19.13
C THR A 108 3.76 -3.49 -18.88
N TYR A 109 3.37 -2.81 -19.97
CA TYR A 109 2.41 -1.71 -19.89
C TYR A 109 1.05 -2.16 -19.32
N GLU A 110 0.62 -3.38 -19.60
CA GLU A 110 -0.63 -3.92 -19.11
C GLU A 110 -0.58 -4.06 -17.58
N ASN A 111 0.47 -4.67 -17.03
CA ASN A 111 0.65 -4.78 -15.58
C ASN A 111 0.76 -3.41 -14.90
N LEU A 112 1.38 -2.44 -15.56
CA LEU A 112 1.57 -1.11 -15.01
C LEU A 112 0.25 -0.32 -14.95
N TYR A 113 -0.50 -0.26 -16.05
CA TYR A 113 -1.67 0.61 -16.18
C TYR A 113 -3.00 -0.07 -15.86
N SER A 114 -3.10 -1.39 -16.02
CA SER A 114 -4.32 -2.16 -15.75
C SER A 114 -4.21 -3.05 -14.51
N GLY A 115 -2.98 -3.38 -14.06
CA GLY A 115 -2.76 -4.13 -12.83
C GLY A 115 -3.21 -3.33 -11.61
N ILE A 116 -4.02 -3.95 -10.75
CA ILE A 116 -4.53 -3.32 -9.53
C ILE A 116 -3.53 -3.55 -8.39
N HIS A 117 -3.03 -2.46 -7.80
CA HIS A 117 -2.15 -2.52 -6.63
C HIS A 117 -2.94 -2.78 -5.35
N HIS A 118 -4.02 -2.05 -5.15
CA HIS A 118 -4.92 -2.20 -4.00
C HIS A 118 -6.25 -1.51 -4.31
N TYR A 119 -7.21 -1.66 -3.40
CA TYR A 119 -8.46 -0.89 -3.43
C TYR A 119 -8.44 0.15 -2.32
N GLU A 120 -9.05 1.29 -2.57
CA GLU A 120 -9.32 2.30 -1.54
C GLU A 120 -10.82 2.43 -1.31
N THR A 121 -11.19 2.65 -0.05
CA THR A 121 -12.59 2.85 0.31
C THR A 121 -13.02 4.29 0.11
N GLU A 122 -14.24 4.49 -0.39
CA GLU A 122 -14.95 5.76 -0.31
C GLU A 122 -15.76 5.83 0.99
N GLU A 123 -16.08 7.02 1.45
CA GLU A 123 -16.90 7.20 2.64
C GLU A 123 -18.33 6.70 2.40
N VAL A 124 -18.79 5.80 3.25
CA VAL A 124 -20.16 5.29 3.21
C VAL A 124 -20.91 5.71 4.46
N ARG A 125 -22.11 6.22 4.25
CA ARG A 125 -23.03 6.62 5.33
C ARG A 125 -24.30 5.78 5.28
N ASN A 126 -24.83 5.47 6.47
CA ASN A 126 -26.14 4.84 6.58
C ASN A 126 -27.27 5.84 6.27
N SER A 127 -28.51 5.35 6.26
CA SER A 127 -29.72 6.16 6.00
C SER A 127 -29.90 7.33 6.97
N ARG A 128 -29.19 7.34 8.09
CA ARG A 128 -29.22 8.41 9.11
C ARG A 128 -28.06 9.38 9.00
N GLY A 129 -27.17 9.20 8.04
CA GLY A 129 -26.00 10.04 7.83
C GLY A 129 -24.80 9.71 8.72
N GLU A 130 -24.84 8.61 9.50
CA GLU A 130 -23.70 8.15 10.30
C GLU A 130 -22.69 7.45 9.40
N ILE A 131 -21.39 7.69 9.66
CA ILE A 131 -20.32 7.07 8.87
C ILE A 131 -20.20 5.59 9.27
N VAL A 132 -20.44 4.70 8.33
CA VAL A 132 -20.27 3.25 8.47
C VAL A 132 -18.86 2.84 8.07
N LEU A 133 -18.34 3.46 7.01
CA LEU A 133 -17.01 3.19 6.49
C LEU A 133 -16.32 4.52 6.14
N ASN A 134 -15.09 4.70 6.63
CA ASN A 134 -14.31 5.88 6.30
C ASN A 134 -13.67 5.75 4.92
N SER A 135 -13.47 6.88 4.24
CA SER A 135 -12.68 6.94 3.01
C SER A 135 -11.18 6.71 3.25
N GLY A 136 -10.47 6.26 2.22
CA GLY A 136 -9.01 6.14 2.22
C GLY A 136 -8.45 4.93 2.97
N ILE A 137 -9.28 3.95 3.32
CA ILE A 137 -8.80 2.69 3.88
C ILE A 137 -8.29 1.82 2.74
N LYS A 138 -7.01 1.44 2.80
CA LYS A 138 -6.37 0.58 1.80
C LYS A 138 -6.73 -0.88 2.05
N ILE A 139 -7.30 -1.52 1.06
CA ILE A 139 -7.76 -2.90 1.10
C ILE A 139 -6.98 -3.72 0.06
N ASN A 140 -6.45 -4.86 0.47
CA ASN A 140 -5.68 -5.75 -0.40
C ASN A 140 -6.55 -6.30 -1.55
N THR A 141 -5.92 -6.69 -2.65
CA THR A 141 -6.56 -7.37 -3.79
C THR A 141 -7.31 -8.64 -3.39
N ASN A 142 -6.93 -9.29 -2.31
CA ASN A 142 -7.59 -10.49 -1.76
C ASN A 142 -8.77 -10.14 -0.81
N TRP A 143 -9.33 -8.95 -0.91
CA TRP A 143 -10.43 -8.51 -0.02
C TRP A 143 -11.64 -9.43 0.01
N ARG A 144 -11.88 -10.20 -1.05
CA ARG A 144 -12.97 -11.19 -1.15
C ARG A 144 -12.85 -12.31 -0.15
N GLU A 145 -11.64 -12.60 0.32
CA GLU A 145 -11.35 -13.63 1.34
C GLU A 145 -11.54 -13.09 2.77
N SER A 146 -11.75 -11.80 2.91
CA SER A 146 -12.01 -11.16 4.20
C SER A 146 -13.40 -11.53 4.70
N GLY A 147 -13.50 -11.90 5.99
CA GLY A 147 -14.76 -12.32 6.60
C GLY A 147 -15.88 -11.26 6.62
N ASN A 148 -15.57 -10.01 6.29
CA ASN A 148 -16.54 -8.91 6.23
C ASN A 148 -17.19 -8.77 4.84
N PHE A 149 -16.64 -9.42 3.81
CA PHE A 149 -17.19 -9.40 2.48
C PHE A 149 -17.87 -10.74 2.19
N ILE A 150 -19.10 -10.65 1.77
CA ILE A 150 -19.88 -11.82 1.37
C ILE A 150 -20.32 -11.67 -0.08
N SER A 151 -20.37 -12.79 -0.79
CA SER A 151 -21.00 -12.82 -2.10
C SER A 151 -22.49 -12.53 -1.99
N THR A 152 -23.05 -11.72 -2.89
CA THR A 152 -24.47 -11.42 -2.94
C THR A 152 -25.36 -12.61 -3.06
N ARG A 153 -24.80 -13.68 -3.57
CA ARG A 153 -25.55 -14.89 -3.87
C ARG A 153 -25.14 -16.07 -3.00
N ARG A 154 -24.46 -15.77 -1.87
CA ARG A 154 -24.06 -16.78 -0.91
C ARG A 154 -25.18 -16.98 0.09
N GLU A 155 -25.91 -18.06 -0.04
CA GLU A 155 -26.99 -18.42 0.87
C GLU A 155 -26.51 -19.49 1.84
N ARG A 156 -26.60 -19.20 3.13
CA ARG A 156 -26.29 -20.13 4.24
C ARG A 156 -27.53 -20.65 4.94
N ASP A 157 -28.67 -19.99 4.73
CA ASP A 157 -29.94 -20.37 5.37
C ASP A 157 -30.62 -21.52 4.63
N ILE A 158 -29.89 -22.61 4.47
CA ILE A 158 -30.37 -23.83 3.84
C ILE A 158 -31.17 -24.61 4.87
N VAL A 159 -32.40 -24.96 4.55
CA VAL A 159 -33.29 -25.78 5.41
C VAL A 159 -33.05 -27.26 5.19
N SER A 160 -32.86 -27.67 3.94
CA SER A 160 -32.64 -29.05 3.59
C SER A 160 -31.90 -29.22 2.27
N ILE A 161 -31.11 -30.27 2.18
CA ILE A 161 -30.52 -30.78 0.94
C ILE A 161 -30.95 -32.25 0.84
N VAL A 162 -31.67 -32.59 -0.21
CA VAL A 162 -32.24 -33.94 -0.38
C VAL A 162 -31.98 -34.43 -1.79
N TYR A 163 -31.36 -35.57 -1.94
CA TYR A 163 -31.34 -36.30 -3.20
C TYR A 163 -32.64 -37.09 -3.36
N ARG A 164 -33.31 -36.94 -4.49
CA ARG A 164 -34.55 -37.64 -4.84
C ARG A 164 -34.25 -38.77 -5.81
N SER A 165 -34.52 -39.98 -5.34
CA SER A 165 -34.27 -41.22 -6.12
C SER A 165 -35.21 -41.40 -7.34
N ASP A 166 -36.40 -40.82 -7.26
CA ASP A 166 -37.40 -40.86 -8.31
C ASP A 166 -37.06 -40.03 -9.56
N SER A 167 -36.36 -38.90 -9.35
CA SER A 167 -36.02 -37.94 -10.39
C SER A 167 -34.53 -37.82 -10.67
N ASN A 168 -33.66 -38.43 -9.88
CA ASN A 168 -32.21 -38.28 -9.87
C ASN A 168 -31.74 -36.78 -9.71
N LEU A 169 -32.53 -36.00 -9.01
CA LEU A 169 -32.25 -34.58 -8.76
C LEU A 169 -31.91 -34.36 -7.27
N ILE A 170 -31.05 -33.39 -7.02
CA ILE A 170 -30.88 -32.82 -5.68
C ILE A 170 -31.82 -31.62 -5.56
N GLU A 171 -32.48 -31.55 -4.42
CA GLU A 171 -33.37 -30.47 -4.04
C GLU A 171 -32.79 -29.74 -2.84
N ILE A 172 -32.54 -28.42 -2.99
CA ILE A 172 -32.10 -27.53 -1.90
C ILE A 172 -33.21 -26.57 -1.59
N SER A 173 -33.67 -26.55 -0.31
CA SER A 173 -34.66 -25.60 0.16
C SER A 173 -34.01 -24.56 1.06
N PHE A 174 -34.46 -23.31 0.90
CA PHE A 174 -33.96 -22.15 1.63
C PHE A 174 -34.96 -21.67 2.66
N LEU A 175 -34.48 -21.22 3.82
CA LEU A 175 -35.32 -20.64 4.88
C LEU A 175 -35.95 -19.33 4.41
N THR A 176 -35.15 -18.50 3.75
CA THR A 176 -35.60 -17.22 3.19
C THR A 176 -35.63 -17.35 1.67
N PRO A 177 -36.77 -17.12 1.01
CA PRO A 177 -36.84 -17.17 -0.45
C PRO A 177 -35.90 -16.19 -1.13
N ILE A 178 -35.25 -16.61 -2.18
CA ILE A 178 -34.15 -15.90 -2.87
C ILE A 178 -34.68 -15.21 -4.13
N ASP A 179 -34.23 -13.98 -4.37
CA ASP A 179 -34.58 -13.20 -5.56
C ASP A 179 -33.52 -13.34 -6.66
N GLY A 180 -33.93 -13.20 -7.92
CA GLY A 180 -33.05 -13.11 -9.07
C GLY A 180 -32.42 -14.44 -9.53
N ILE A 181 -32.89 -15.60 -9.06
CA ILE A 181 -32.49 -16.91 -9.53
C ILE A 181 -33.48 -17.43 -10.58
N SER A 182 -32.96 -17.99 -11.66
CA SER A 182 -33.73 -18.58 -12.74
C SER A 182 -33.21 -19.98 -13.09
N VAL A 183 -34.00 -20.71 -13.87
CA VAL A 183 -33.52 -21.94 -14.52
C VAL A 183 -32.33 -21.60 -15.41
N GLN A 184 -31.29 -22.46 -15.39
CA GLN A 184 -29.98 -22.26 -16.01
C GLN A 184 -29.02 -21.32 -15.26
N SER A 185 -29.38 -20.81 -14.09
CA SER A 185 -28.39 -20.12 -13.25
C SER A 185 -27.31 -21.09 -12.81
N GLU A 186 -26.05 -20.68 -12.92
CA GLU A 186 -24.91 -21.45 -12.39
C GLU A 186 -24.72 -21.16 -10.90
N PHE A 187 -24.33 -22.20 -10.17
CA PHE A 187 -24.05 -22.09 -8.73
C PHE A 187 -23.06 -23.14 -8.24
N THR A 188 -22.44 -22.87 -7.10
CA THR A 188 -21.56 -23.80 -6.42
C THR A 188 -22.15 -24.17 -5.07
N VAL A 189 -22.14 -25.46 -4.74
CA VAL A 189 -22.45 -25.97 -3.39
C VAL A 189 -21.16 -26.32 -2.69
N SER A 190 -21.01 -25.88 -1.46
CA SER A 190 -19.82 -26.14 -0.62
C SER A 190 -20.19 -26.38 0.83
N GLY A 191 -19.28 -27.04 1.56
CA GLY A 191 -19.43 -27.27 3.00
C GLY A 191 -20.28 -28.49 3.36
N VAL A 192 -20.78 -29.27 2.39
CA VAL A 192 -21.51 -30.51 2.64
C VAL A 192 -20.53 -31.65 2.92
N ASP A 193 -20.69 -32.40 3.98
CA ASP A 193 -19.80 -33.50 4.37
C ASP A 193 -19.67 -34.56 3.29
N ASN A 194 -20.78 -34.88 2.62
CA ASN A 194 -20.75 -35.80 1.49
C ASN A 194 -20.33 -35.07 0.20
N SER A 195 -19.15 -35.42 -0.33
CA SER A 195 -18.52 -34.76 -1.49
C SER A 195 -19.37 -34.80 -2.77
N ILE A 196 -20.33 -35.72 -2.89
CA ILE A 196 -21.22 -35.81 -4.04
C ILE A 196 -22.08 -34.56 -4.22
N PHE A 197 -22.40 -33.89 -3.12
CA PHE A 197 -23.24 -32.70 -3.11
C PHE A 197 -22.45 -31.40 -3.32
N ASN A 198 -21.12 -31.45 -3.20
CA ASN A 198 -20.25 -30.29 -3.42
C ASN A 198 -19.81 -30.18 -4.89
N GLY A 199 -19.79 -28.98 -5.43
CA GLY A 199 -19.33 -28.71 -6.80
C GLY A 199 -20.11 -27.62 -7.51
N ASN A 200 -19.79 -27.44 -8.79
CA ASN A 200 -20.45 -26.47 -9.67
C ASN A 200 -21.60 -27.13 -10.40
N PHE A 201 -22.76 -26.53 -10.34
CA PHE A 201 -23.99 -27.06 -10.90
C PHE A 201 -24.79 -25.98 -11.62
N VAL A 202 -25.81 -26.41 -12.34
CA VAL A 202 -26.77 -25.53 -13.03
C VAL A 202 -28.17 -25.82 -12.51
N VAL A 203 -28.94 -24.79 -12.27
CA VAL A 203 -30.33 -24.90 -11.81
C VAL A 203 -31.17 -25.52 -12.94
N ASN A 204 -31.74 -26.71 -12.68
CA ASN A 204 -32.62 -27.40 -13.59
C ASN A 204 -34.08 -26.91 -13.47
N SER A 205 -34.56 -26.76 -12.25
CA SER A 205 -35.90 -26.26 -11.97
C SER A 205 -35.93 -25.49 -10.65
N ILE A 206 -36.89 -24.59 -10.51
CA ILE A 206 -37.14 -23.77 -9.33
C ILE A 206 -38.56 -23.93 -8.81
N ASN A 207 -38.76 -23.80 -7.51
CA ASN A 207 -40.08 -23.56 -6.92
C ASN A 207 -40.09 -22.18 -6.30
N GLU A 208 -41.06 -21.38 -6.68
CA GLU A 208 -41.28 -20.04 -6.15
C GLU A 208 -42.25 -20.09 -4.97
N ASP A 209 -41.99 -19.25 -3.97
CA ASP A 209 -42.96 -19.01 -2.90
C ASP A 209 -44.10 -18.16 -3.45
N TYR A 210 -45.33 -18.66 -3.33
CA TYR A 210 -46.54 -18.06 -3.89
C TYR A 210 -46.85 -16.66 -3.36
N SER A 211 -46.33 -16.32 -2.19
CA SER A 211 -46.58 -15.04 -1.53
C SER A 211 -45.60 -13.94 -1.94
N SER A 212 -44.35 -14.28 -2.27
CA SER A 212 -43.26 -13.34 -2.54
C SER A 212 -42.77 -13.36 -3.98
N GLY A 213 -43.09 -14.38 -4.78
CA GLY A 213 -42.55 -14.57 -6.12
C GLY A 213 -41.05 -14.87 -6.14
N LYS A 214 -40.47 -15.23 -4.99
CA LYS A 214 -39.06 -15.54 -4.82
C LYS A 214 -38.83 -17.04 -4.78
N VAL A 215 -37.63 -17.49 -5.16
CA VAL A 215 -37.29 -18.89 -5.22
C VAL A 215 -37.10 -19.45 -3.81
N SER A 216 -37.91 -20.41 -3.42
CA SER A 216 -37.81 -21.13 -2.14
C SER A 216 -37.02 -22.43 -2.22
N THR A 217 -36.95 -23.02 -3.43
CA THR A 217 -36.30 -24.32 -3.65
C THR A 217 -35.69 -24.38 -5.05
N ILE A 218 -34.48 -24.89 -5.14
CA ILE A 218 -33.83 -25.21 -6.42
C ILE A 218 -33.63 -26.70 -6.58
N LYS A 219 -33.66 -27.18 -7.82
CA LYS A 219 -33.32 -28.58 -8.15
C LYS A 219 -32.23 -28.61 -9.23
N TYR A 220 -31.30 -29.55 -9.10
CA TYR A 220 -30.21 -29.74 -10.05
C TYR A 220 -29.81 -31.19 -10.23
N GLU A 221 -29.20 -31.50 -11.35
CA GLU A 221 -28.73 -32.85 -11.69
C GLU A 221 -27.35 -33.12 -11.12
N VAL A 222 -27.14 -34.33 -10.65
CA VAL A 222 -25.82 -34.83 -10.24
C VAL A 222 -25.54 -36.15 -10.96
N ASN A 223 -24.27 -36.41 -11.18
CA ASN A 223 -23.83 -37.66 -11.80
C ASN A 223 -23.78 -38.79 -10.75
N TYR A 224 -24.92 -39.01 -10.08
CA TYR A 224 -25.08 -39.97 -9.02
C TYR A 224 -26.45 -40.63 -9.12
N SER A 225 -26.55 -41.89 -8.76
CA SER A 225 -27.82 -42.66 -8.78
C SER A 225 -27.91 -43.54 -7.50
N SER A 226 -29.00 -43.41 -6.81
CA SER A 226 -29.35 -44.24 -5.65
C SER A 226 -30.80 -44.70 -5.78
N SER A 227 -31.11 -45.86 -5.21
CA SER A 227 -32.49 -46.39 -5.14
C SER A 227 -33.31 -45.78 -3.98
N GLU A 228 -32.67 -45.02 -3.12
CA GLU A 228 -33.29 -44.41 -1.94
C GLU A 228 -32.98 -42.89 -1.92
N ASP A 229 -33.90 -42.12 -1.33
CA ASP A 229 -33.69 -40.71 -1.10
C ASP A 229 -32.61 -40.53 -0.02
N ILE A 230 -31.72 -39.55 -0.22
CA ILE A 230 -30.66 -39.21 0.71
C ILE A 230 -30.96 -37.83 1.30
N ILE A 231 -31.18 -37.77 2.59
CA ILE A 231 -31.31 -36.50 3.32
C ILE A 231 -29.95 -36.18 3.92
N VAL A 232 -29.44 -34.99 3.62
CA VAL A 232 -28.18 -34.51 4.17
C VAL A 232 -28.41 -33.92 5.56
N GLU A 233 -27.62 -34.36 6.55
CA GLU A 233 -27.57 -33.71 7.84
C GLU A 233 -26.80 -32.41 7.73
N LEU A 234 -27.43 -31.27 8.04
CA LEU A 234 -26.83 -29.93 7.93
C LEU A 234 -26.06 -29.63 9.22
N THR A 235 -24.83 -29.18 9.06
CA THR A 235 -23.92 -28.79 10.14
C THR A 235 -23.88 -27.27 10.33
N GLY A 236 -24.48 -26.51 9.40
CA GLY A 236 -24.47 -25.04 9.38
C GLY A 236 -23.24 -24.42 8.70
N THR A 237 -22.39 -25.26 8.10
CA THR A 237 -21.25 -24.80 7.29
C THR A 237 -21.56 -24.82 5.81
N GLU A 238 -22.66 -25.43 5.43
CA GLU A 238 -23.12 -25.55 4.03
C GLU A 238 -23.57 -24.20 3.50
N TYR A 239 -23.21 -23.94 2.26
CA TYR A 239 -23.70 -22.78 1.54
C TYR A 239 -23.81 -23.05 0.04
N VAL A 240 -24.71 -22.29 -0.56
CA VAL A 240 -24.89 -22.22 -2.02
C VAL A 240 -24.46 -20.84 -2.49
N GLU A 241 -23.60 -20.78 -3.48
CA GLU A 241 -23.13 -19.55 -4.09
C GLU A 241 -23.57 -19.52 -5.55
N PHE A 242 -24.41 -18.52 -5.89
CA PHE A 242 -24.93 -18.36 -7.24
C PHE A 242 -24.02 -17.40 -8.02
N PHE A 243 -23.75 -17.75 -9.29
CA PHE A 243 -23.00 -16.91 -10.21
C PHE A 243 -23.92 -16.37 -11.31
N PRO A 244 -23.80 -15.09 -11.69
CA PRO A 244 -24.46 -14.61 -12.90
C PRO A 244 -23.81 -15.27 -14.10
N SER A 245 -24.63 -15.78 -15.01
CA SER A 245 -24.16 -16.34 -16.27
C SER A 245 -23.39 -15.29 -17.07
N GLY A 246 -22.08 -15.50 -17.30
CA GLY A 246 -21.26 -14.74 -18.23
C GLY A 246 -20.57 -13.48 -17.71
N GLU A 247 -20.58 -13.21 -16.41
CA GLU A 247 -19.80 -12.10 -15.84
C GLU A 247 -18.62 -12.62 -15.03
N ASP A 248 -17.45 -12.00 -15.24
CA ASP A 248 -16.30 -12.15 -14.36
C ASP A 248 -16.67 -11.81 -12.92
N VAL A 249 -16.01 -12.45 -11.95
CA VAL A 249 -16.16 -12.18 -10.52
C VAL A 249 -15.78 -10.72 -10.24
N SER A 250 -16.73 -9.83 -10.47
CA SER A 250 -16.54 -8.37 -10.29
C SER A 250 -16.89 -7.95 -8.87
N THR A 251 -16.51 -6.73 -8.51
CA THR A 251 -16.91 -6.09 -7.25
C THR A 251 -18.44 -6.03 -7.06
N ASN A 252 -19.20 -6.10 -8.17
CA ASN A 252 -20.68 -6.06 -8.17
C ASN A 252 -21.34 -7.25 -7.46
N GLN A 253 -20.60 -8.32 -7.22
CA GLN A 253 -21.15 -9.55 -6.63
C GLN A 253 -20.88 -9.69 -5.14
N TYR A 254 -20.13 -8.74 -4.54
CA TYR A 254 -19.77 -8.78 -3.14
C TYR A 254 -20.39 -7.62 -2.39
N TYR A 255 -20.77 -7.89 -1.14
CA TYR A 255 -21.30 -6.90 -0.20
C TYR A 255 -20.45 -6.88 1.05
N TYR A 256 -20.33 -5.71 1.64
CA TYR A 256 -19.81 -5.52 2.97
C TYR A 256 -20.99 -5.59 3.95
N GLU A 257 -20.95 -6.53 4.88
CA GLU A 257 -21.94 -6.67 5.96
C GLU A 257 -21.51 -5.90 7.19
N TYR A 258 -22.45 -5.16 7.77
CA TYR A 258 -22.25 -4.52 9.06
C TYR A 258 -23.54 -4.58 9.89
N LEU A 259 -23.35 -4.63 11.23
CA LEU A 259 -24.47 -4.60 12.17
C LEU A 259 -24.83 -3.12 12.44
N ASP A 260 -26.03 -2.70 12.03
CA ASP A 260 -26.59 -1.42 12.49
C ASP A 260 -27.07 -1.60 13.95
N ASN A 261 -26.24 -1.19 14.89
CA ASN A 261 -26.50 -1.33 16.32
C ASN A 261 -27.79 -0.62 16.80
N SER A 262 -28.30 0.32 16.05
CA SER A 262 -29.50 1.07 16.41
C SER A 262 -30.78 0.39 15.98
N LEU A 263 -30.74 -0.38 14.90
CA LEU A 263 -31.86 -1.16 14.40
C LEU A 263 -31.76 -2.63 14.81
N GLY A 264 -30.57 -3.09 15.22
CA GLY A 264 -30.31 -4.49 15.50
C GLY A 264 -30.38 -5.37 14.24
N LEU A 265 -30.23 -4.75 13.06
CA LEU A 265 -30.31 -5.42 11.77
C LEU A 265 -28.94 -5.44 11.10
N VAL A 266 -28.70 -6.49 10.34
CA VAL A 266 -27.54 -6.59 9.46
C VAL A 266 -27.86 -5.87 8.16
N GLU A 267 -27.10 -4.85 7.84
CA GLU A 267 -27.19 -4.14 6.56
C GLU A 267 -26.03 -4.53 5.64
N ARG A 268 -26.26 -4.41 4.32
CA ARG A 268 -25.32 -4.80 3.27
C ARG A 268 -25.09 -3.64 2.31
N ILE A 269 -23.82 -3.38 2.00
CA ILE A 269 -23.42 -2.34 1.04
C ILE A 269 -22.68 -3.01 -0.11
N PRO A 270 -23.08 -2.78 -1.38
CA PRO A 270 -22.38 -3.35 -2.52
C PRO A 270 -20.91 -2.88 -2.59
N ALA A 271 -19.99 -3.80 -2.77
CA ALA A 271 -18.56 -3.49 -2.76
C ALA A 271 -18.14 -2.50 -3.86
N ASN A 272 -18.80 -2.57 -5.02
CA ASN A 272 -18.55 -1.66 -6.14
C ASN A 272 -18.94 -0.20 -5.88
N THR A 273 -19.74 0.07 -4.84
CA THR A 273 -20.17 1.43 -4.51
C THR A 273 -19.15 2.18 -3.66
N PHE A 274 -18.22 1.49 -3.03
CA PHE A 274 -17.25 2.10 -2.12
C PHE A 274 -15.81 1.62 -2.31
N LEU A 275 -15.56 0.63 -3.16
CA LEU A 275 -14.20 0.18 -3.49
C LEU A 275 -13.75 0.76 -4.83
N THR A 276 -12.76 1.64 -4.77
CA THR A 276 -12.11 2.21 -5.95
C THR A 276 -10.79 1.47 -6.20
N PRO A 277 -10.61 0.83 -7.36
CA PRO A 277 -9.36 0.17 -7.70
C PRO A 277 -8.27 1.21 -7.99
N ILE A 278 -7.12 1.07 -7.35
CA ILE A 278 -5.92 1.88 -7.58
C ILE A 278 -4.93 1.05 -8.40
N THR A 279 -4.60 1.52 -9.59
CA THR A 279 -3.65 0.83 -10.45
C THR A 279 -2.21 0.97 -9.94
N ASN A 280 -1.32 0.10 -10.43
CA ASN A 280 0.09 0.17 -10.08
C ASN A 280 0.68 1.55 -10.44
N TYR A 281 0.37 2.08 -11.63
CA TYR A 281 0.84 3.40 -12.06
C TYR A 281 0.32 4.54 -11.17
N GLN A 282 -0.96 4.52 -10.81
CA GLN A 282 -1.54 5.53 -9.91
C GLN A 282 -0.84 5.52 -8.56
N TYR A 283 -0.67 4.36 -7.95
CA TYR A 283 0.02 4.21 -6.67
C TYR A 283 1.45 4.76 -6.70
N GLU A 284 2.24 4.35 -7.69
CA GLU A 284 3.62 4.82 -7.83
C GLU A 284 3.70 6.33 -8.12
N SER A 285 2.76 6.83 -8.94
CA SER A 285 2.66 8.27 -9.24
C SER A 285 2.30 9.10 -8.01
N GLU A 286 1.46 8.59 -7.12
CA GLU A 286 1.14 9.25 -5.85
C GLU A 286 2.37 9.32 -4.94
N LEU A 287 3.09 8.20 -4.78
CA LEU A 287 4.33 8.17 -4.00
C LEU A 287 5.38 9.14 -4.55
N GLU A 288 5.49 9.25 -5.87
CA GLU A 288 6.41 10.18 -6.51
C GLU A 288 5.97 11.65 -6.33
N ASN A 289 4.66 11.90 -6.40
CA ASN A 289 4.10 13.24 -6.15
C ASN A 289 4.22 13.67 -4.68
N GLU A 290 4.16 12.75 -3.73
CA GLU A 290 4.41 13.06 -2.31
C GLU A 290 5.81 13.63 -2.10
N LYS A 291 6.83 13.10 -2.79
CA LYS A 291 8.21 13.61 -2.73
C LYS A 291 8.35 15.05 -3.21
N ARG A 292 7.39 15.56 -4.01
CA ARG A 292 7.39 16.96 -4.47
C ARG A 292 7.05 17.96 -3.36
N ASN A 293 6.39 17.51 -2.32
CA ASN A 293 5.99 18.35 -1.19
C ASN A 293 7.08 18.37 -0.13
N ILE A 294 7.90 19.40 -0.14
CA ILE A 294 9.03 19.56 0.78
C ILE A 294 8.83 20.75 1.71
N TYR A 295 9.62 20.77 2.78
CA TYR A 295 9.74 21.90 3.70
C TYR A 295 11.03 22.64 3.44
N ILE A 296 10.94 23.96 3.35
CA ILE A 296 12.10 24.83 3.13
C ILE A 296 12.28 25.72 4.33
N LEU A 297 13.49 25.76 4.88
CA LEU A 297 13.84 26.65 5.97
C LEU A 297 13.71 28.11 5.51
N LYS A 298 13.04 28.96 6.28
CA LYS A 298 12.93 30.40 5.98
C LYS A 298 14.29 31.07 6.00
N SER A 299 14.54 31.92 5.03
CA SER A 299 15.85 32.58 4.79
C SER A 299 16.40 33.34 6.02
N GLN A 300 15.52 33.87 6.89
CA GLN A 300 15.91 34.57 8.11
C GLN A 300 16.63 33.69 9.15
N TYR A 301 16.48 32.37 9.06
CA TYR A 301 17.09 31.40 9.99
C TYR A 301 18.35 30.73 9.44
N LEU A 302 18.75 31.02 8.19
CA LEU A 302 19.93 30.43 7.57
C LEU A 302 21.20 30.65 8.39
N ASN A 303 21.36 31.85 8.98
CA ASN A 303 22.55 32.16 9.78
C ASN A 303 22.69 31.27 11.01
N ILE A 304 21.56 30.84 11.60
CA ILE A 304 21.59 29.94 12.77
C ILE A 304 22.11 28.57 12.29
N VAL A 305 21.59 28.07 11.16
CA VAL A 305 22.03 26.79 10.60
C VAL A 305 23.50 26.83 10.17
N PHE A 306 23.99 27.96 9.64
CA PHE A 306 25.40 28.10 9.31
C PHE A 306 26.30 28.05 10.54
N ASN A 307 25.93 28.73 11.62
CA ASN A 307 26.67 28.70 12.87
C ASN A 307 26.67 27.30 13.50
N ASP A 308 25.50 26.64 13.52
CA ASP A 308 25.38 25.27 14.03
C ASP A 308 26.22 24.29 13.19
N MET A 309 26.22 24.46 11.86
CA MET A 309 27.03 23.66 10.96
C MET A 309 28.53 23.87 11.23
N ASP A 310 28.97 25.11 11.41
CA ASP A 310 30.38 25.42 11.71
C ASP A 310 30.80 24.79 13.05
N GLU A 311 29.96 24.86 14.08
CA GLU A 311 30.21 24.19 15.35
C GLU A 311 30.29 22.66 15.23
N ILE A 312 29.36 22.05 14.47
CA ILE A 312 29.34 20.60 14.23
C ILE A 312 30.60 20.19 13.47
N MET A 313 31.03 20.95 12.49
CA MET A 313 32.18 20.60 11.63
C MET A 313 33.52 20.86 12.29
N THR A 314 33.55 21.63 13.35
CA THR A 314 34.78 21.90 14.11
C THR A 314 35.17 20.73 15.02
N TYR A 315 36.45 20.40 15.08
CA TYR A 315 36.98 19.40 16.01
C TYR A 315 37.25 20.05 17.37
N LYS A 316 36.72 19.46 18.43
CA LYS A 316 36.97 19.94 19.82
C LYS A 316 38.26 19.33 20.38
N LYS A 317 39.05 20.10 21.13
CA LYS A 317 40.22 19.64 21.87
C LYS A 317 39.80 18.55 22.85
N GLY A 318 40.61 17.52 23.01
CA GLY A 318 40.36 16.46 24.00
C GLY A 318 40.53 15.04 23.49
N SER A 319 40.95 14.84 22.24
CA SER A 319 41.36 13.51 21.70
C SER A 319 42.79 13.56 21.24
N GLU A 320 43.55 12.44 21.41
CA GLU A 320 44.92 12.28 20.94
C GLU A 320 45.09 12.50 19.45
N GLN A 321 43.96 12.32 18.69
CA GLN A 321 43.90 12.52 17.27
C GLN A 321 43.72 14.00 16.84
N TYR A 322 43.51 14.90 17.77
CA TYR A 322 43.31 16.31 17.48
C TYR A 322 44.61 16.99 17.03
N VAL A 323 44.61 17.56 15.84
CA VAL A 323 45.71 18.36 15.30
C VAL A 323 45.32 19.86 15.31
N SER A 324 44.15 20.18 14.78
CA SER A 324 43.56 21.50 14.75
C SER A 324 42.04 21.42 14.71
N GLU A 325 41.36 22.56 14.78
CA GLU A 325 39.90 22.66 14.69
C GLU A 325 39.37 22.08 13.37
N THR A 326 40.17 22.11 12.31
CA THR A 326 39.80 21.61 10.99
C THR A 326 40.49 20.29 10.60
N LEU A 327 41.35 19.72 11.49
CA LEU A 327 42.14 18.55 11.15
C LEU A 327 42.25 17.58 12.33
N LYS A 328 41.97 16.32 12.08
CA LYS A 328 42.31 15.17 12.90
C LYS A 328 43.26 14.23 12.17
N ARG A 329 44.11 13.54 12.90
CA ARG A 329 44.99 12.51 12.36
C ARG A 329 44.54 11.13 12.84
N ALA A 330 44.42 10.18 11.93
CA ALA A 330 44.16 8.81 12.32
C ALA A 330 45.29 8.30 13.19
N ASP A 331 44.97 7.53 14.21
CA ASP A 331 45.97 6.76 14.91
C ASP A 331 46.73 5.87 13.93
N ASN A 332 48.05 5.71 14.21
CA ASN A 332 48.84 4.72 13.48
C ASN A 332 48.28 3.35 13.82
N ILE A 333 47.28 2.93 13.10
CA ILE A 333 46.79 1.56 13.14
C ILE A 333 47.91 0.73 12.49
N ARG A 334 48.88 0.37 13.28
CA ARG A 334 49.71 -0.78 13.00
C ARG A 334 48.80 -2.00 13.07
N LEU A 335 47.91 -2.11 12.12
CA LEU A 335 47.16 -3.32 11.90
C LEU A 335 48.13 -4.33 11.31
N TYR A 336 48.70 -5.06 12.22
CA TYR A 336 49.19 -6.42 12.03
C TYR A 336 50.24 -6.63 10.94
N GLN A 337 51.40 -6.75 11.43
CA GLN A 337 52.34 -7.71 10.83
C GLN A 337 51.84 -9.12 11.11
#